data_d1a3c2a0070b12b78844488230438836
#
_entry.id   d1a3c2a0070b12b78844488230438836
#
_cell.length_a   1.000
_cell.length_b   1.000
_cell.length_c   1.000
_cell.angle_alpha   90.00
_cell.angle_beta   90.00
_cell.angle_gamma   90.00
#
_symmetry.space_group_name_H-M   'P 1'
#
loop_
_entity.id
_entity.type
_entity.pdbx_description
1 polymer ?
#
loop_
_entity_poly.entity_id
_entity_poly.type
_entity_poly.pdbx_seq_one_letter_code
_entity_poly.pdbx_strand_id
1 'polypeptide(L)'
;MGFTATPFANVFISYDCEDEMLRDDLFPRDFIYSLKAPSNYCGSRQYFFDSNNNVRHILDGNEELFPMKHKKEWHGDKLFDSLYHAINTFMIANAIRDIRDASVNIRTNRSMLINMTRFTKVQLVIKDIVDDYYLRVKNAIKQTHKLDATYALTNPLIASLKKTFDEEYKGIIGNGSVISWEAVRASLYQAIKDIQIIVVNSSKQSSKLNYDDHKETGLRVIAIGGLALSRGLTLEGLCVSYFYRNTATFDVLMQMGRWFGYREGYADLCKIFITKESADYYKYICRSTEDLRKDIEIMGRQNKKPEEYGIRVRNDSIDLGITAANKSRNTKKMVYRKSFYGNIFETPHLHRDLDIIERNIELTLNFLHKIDLSQRDSSVRHPYFRKISKNDVVQLISSISVHKASESYFDQKQILRFLKSTDEELNYFDVLIIGGQEDNKNRFVSPELAIDNALVFRTYDVPDEDTTVIRMSCQRARLGGRADAENGLSSEQLPQGDSIRSQDYMVKERNPLLIIYFIDPDNSNLSDVEMHTGASSKSENVKVRRELKTRRYNYLVGYAIGFPHNDNAVSESILYTVNKMVNYFDKDHEEGDDCNE
;
A
#
# COMPACT_ATOMS: atom_id res chain seq x y z
N MET A 1 -22.66 14.67 12.05
CA MET A 1 -21.75 13.64 11.52
C MET A 1 -21.15 14.18 10.24
N GLY A 2 -19.83 14.18 10.09
CA GLY A 2 -19.12 14.62 8.89
C GLY A 2 -18.42 13.47 8.19
N PHE A 3 -18.28 13.53 6.86
CA PHE A 3 -17.50 12.59 6.07
C PHE A 3 -16.36 13.32 5.40
N THR A 4 -15.15 12.74 5.44
CA THR A 4 -13.97 13.32 4.78
C THR A 4 -13.09 12.22 4.18
N ALA A 5 -12.48 12.52 3.04
CA ALA A 5 -11.43 11.67 2.43
C ALA A 5 -10.02 12.05 2.90
N THR A 6 -9.87 13.20 3.57
CA THR A 6 -8.59 13.74 4.05
C THR A 6 -8.70 14.14 5.51
N PRO A 7 -8.68 13.18 6.46
CA PRO A 7 -8.96 13.43 7.88
C PRO A 7 -7.85 14.18 8.61
N PHE A 8 -6.68 14.36 7.99
CA PHE A 8 -5.49 14.94 8.62
C PHE A 8 -5.75 16.31 9.26
N ALA A 9 -6.45 17.19 8.56
CA ALA A 9 -6.76 18.53 9.08
C ALA A 9 -7.70 18.47 10.30
N ASN A 10 -8.65 17.54 10.32
CA ASN A 10 -9.67 17.47 11.35
C ASN A 10 -9.11 17.05 12.72
N VAL A 11 -8.07 16.18 12.74
CA VAL A 11 -7.44 15.73 13.99
C VAL A 11 -6.60 16.83 14.66
N PHE A 12 -6.29 17.92 13.95
CA PHE A 12 -5.47 19.04 14.45
C PHE A 12 -6.28 20.27 14.85
N ILE A 13 -7.60 20.24 14.72
CA ILE A 13 -8.49 21.31 15.16
C ILE A 13 -8.46 21.39 16.71
N SER A 14 -8.42 22.60 17.26
CA SER A 14 -8.58 22.80 18.69
C SER A 14 -10.01 22.48 19.12
N TYR A 15 -10.16 21.73 20.20
CA TYR A 15 -11.48 21.46 20.78
C TYR A 15 -11.90 22.51 21.82
N ASP A 16 -11.00 23.43 22.19
CA ASP A 16 -11.25 24.49 23.21
C ASP A 16 -11.50 25.88 22.62
N CYS A 17 -11.29 26.11 21.32
CA CYS A 17 -11.46 27.44 20.72
C CYS A 17 -12.81 27.61 20.05
N GLU A 18 -13.71 28.34 20.71
CA GLU A 18 -14.95 28.86 20.10
C GLU A 18 -14.69 30.08 19.18
N ASP A 19 -13.53 30.76 19.31
CA ASP A 19 -13.29 32.09 18.73
C ASP A 19 -12.47 32.14 17.42
N GLU A 20 -11.72 31.11 17.05
CA GLU A 20 -10.79 31.19 15.91
C GLU A 20 -11.22 30.43 14.65
N MET A 21 -12.27 29.65 14.71
CA MET A 21 -12.78 28.90 13.56
C MET A 21 -14.23 29.32 13.27
N LEU A 22 -14.47 29.73 12.02
CA LEU A 22 -15.80 29.90 11.48
C LEU A 22 -16.64 28.65 11.78
N ARG A 23 -17.62 28.78 12.59
CA ARG A 23 -18.69 27.89 13.11
C ARG A 23 -18.81 26.44 12.61
N ASP A 24 -18.13 26.02 11.55
CA ASP A 24 -18.31 24.74 10.87
C ASP A 24 -17.09 23.78 10.95
N ASP A 25 -15.96 24.20 11.49
CA ASP A 25 -14.78 23.34 11.68
C ASP A 25 -14.86 22.64 13.05
N LEU A 26 -15.45 21.45 13.07
CA LEU A 26 -15.66 20.68 14.28
C LEU A 26 -14.54 19.66 14.51
N PHE A 27 -13.89 19.74 15.67
CA PHE A 27 -13.08 18.61 16.15
C PHE A 27 -14.00 17.41 16.39
N PRO A 28 -13.63 16.21 15.94
CA PRO A 28 -14.43 15.00 16.15
C PRO A 28 -14.33 14.53 17.61
N ARG A 29 -15.20 15.06 18.49
CA ARG A 29 -15.14 14.80 19.95
C ARG A 29 -15.50 13.38 20.34
N ASP A 30 -16.58 12.83 19.76
CA ASP A 30 -17.14 11.57 20.25
C ASP A 30 -16.52 10.35 19.59
N PHE A 31 -16.31 10.40 18.28
CA PHE A 31 -15.70 9.28 17.54
C PHE A 31 -15.12 9.69 16.20
N ILE A 32 -14.16 8.91 15.75
CA ILE A 32 -13.70 8.84 14.36
C ILE A 32 -13.81 7.38 13.94
N TYR A 33 -14.38 7.15 12.77
CA TYR A 33 -14.52 5.82 12.18
C TYR A 33 -13.89 5.77 10.80
N SER A 34 -12.94 4.86 10.60
CA SER A 34 -12.30 4.64 9.31
C SER A 34 -13.06 3.58 8.52
N LEU A 35 -13.66 3.99 7.40
CA LEU A 35 -14.30 3.04 6.49
C LEU A 35 -13.23 2.22 5.74
N LYS A 36 -13.45 0.92 5.61
CA LYS A 36 -12.61 0.06 4.77
C LYS A 36 -12.89 0.37 3.30
N ALA A 37 -11.83 0.41 2.48
CA ALA A 37 -11.99 0.56 1.04
C ALA A 37 -12.64 -0.72 0.46
N PRO A 38 -13.67 -0.60 -0.41
CA PRO A 38 -14.22 -1.73 -1.12
C PRO A 38 -13.20 -2.39 -2.06
N SER A 39 -13.35 -3.68 -2.32
CA SER A 39 -12.42 -4.45 -3.15
C SER A 39 -12.30 -3.97 -4.60
N ASN A 40 -13.36 -3.35 -5.13
CA ASN A 40 -13.42 -2.77 -6.48
C ASN A 40 -12.99 -1.29 -6.56
N TYR A 41 -12.50 -0.71 -5.46
CA TYR A 41 -12.01 0.67 -5.43
C TYR A 41 -10.51 0.71 -5.73
N CYS A 42 -10.13 1.39 -6.82
CA CYS A 42 -8.74 1.66 -7.17
C CYS A 42 -8.20 2.79 -6.29
N GLY A 43 -7.57 2.43 -5.19
CA GLY A 43 -7.02 3.36 -4.21
C GLY A 43 -5.53 3.63 -4.39
N SER A 44 -5.00 4.47 -3.51
CA SER A 44 -3.58 4.83 -3.49
C SER A 44 -2.65 3.62 -3.32
N ARG A 45 -3.08 2.60 -2.60
CA ARG A 45 -2.32 1.37 -2.41
C ARG A 45 -2.06 0.64 -3.73
N GLN A 46 -3.10 0.45 -4.56
CA GLN A 46 -2.99 -0.23 -5.85
C GLN A 46 -2.05 0.49 -6.83
N TYR A 47 -2.01 1.82 -6.80
CA TYR A 47 -1.14 2.58 -7.70
C TYR A 47 0.31 2.70 -7.21
N PHE A 48 0.52 2.82 -5.90
CA PHE A 48 1.83 3.23 -5.38
C PHE A 48 2.55 2.17 -4.54
N PHE A 49 1.87 1.09 -4.12
CA PHE A 49 2.48 0.00 -3.32
C PHE A 49 2.44 -1.36 -3.99
N ASP A 50 1.28 -1.75 -4.51
CA ASP A 50 1.20 -2.99 -5.24
C ASP A 50 2.00 -2.83 -6.52
N SER A 51 2.70 -3.88 -6.97
CA SER A 51 3.56 -3.87 -8.16
C SER A 51 2.79 -3.68 -9.47
N ASN A 52 1.73 -2.90 -9.43
CA ASN A 52 0.89 -2.62 -10.55
C ASN A 52 1.59 -1.72 -11.56
N ASN A 53 1.67 -2.20 -12.77
CA ASN A 53 2.26 -1.57 -13.94
C ASN A 53 1.47 -0.33 -14.44
N ASN A 54 0.86 0.44 -13.52
CA ASN A 54 -0.04 1.54 -13.86
C ASN A 54 0.60 2.93 -13.69
N VAL A 55 1.75 3.03 -13.02
CA VAL A 55 2.48 4.28 -12.84
C VAL A 55 3.66 4.34 -13.80
N ARG A 56 3.80 5.45 -14.50
CA ARG A 56 4.89 5.77 -15.42
C ARG A 56 5.61 7.02 -14.92
N HIS A 57 6.92 6.94 -14.77
CA HIS A 57 7.70 8.09 -14.36
C HIS A 57 8.00 8.99 -15.57
N ILE A 58 7.72 10.27 -15.42
CA ILE A 58 8.15 11.31 -16.40
C ILE A 58 9.65 11.51 -16.18
N LEU A 59 10.45 11.02 -17.13
CA LEU A 59 11.91 11.07 -17.08
C LEU A 59 12.52 12.13 -18.00
N ASP A 60 11.72 12.64 -18.93
CA ASP A 60 12.09 13.63 -19.94
C ASP A 60 11.70 15.07 -19.55
N GLY A 61 11.39 15.28 -18.26
CA GLY A 61 11.16 16.63 -17.72
C GLY A 61 12.39 17.50 -17.95
N ASN A 62 12.21 18.60 -18.69
CA ASN A 62 13.27 19.52 -19.08
C ASN A 62 12.89 20.94 -18.66
N GLU A 63 13.70 21.56 -17.81
CA GLU A 63 13.49 22.91 -17.30
C GLU A 63 13.60 23.99 -18.39
N GLU A 64 14.31 23.72 -19.50
CA GLU A 64 14.38 24.64 -20.63
C GLU A 64 13.08 24.60 -21.47
N LEU A 65 12.48 23.42 -21.58
CA LEU A 65 11.27 23.24 -22.38
C LEU A 65 10.01 23.66 -21.60
N PHE A 66 9.87 23.17 -20.36
CA PHE A 66 8.75 23.53 -19.48
C PHE A 66 9.23 23.55 -18.02
N PRO A 67 9.65 24.71 -17.48
CA PRO A 67 10.15 24.83 -16.12
C PRO A 67 9.10 24.42 -15.09
N MET A 68 9.46 23.65 -14.07
CA MET A 68 8.57 23.32 -12.96
C MET A 68 8.05 24.57 -12.26
N LYS A 69 8.90 25.60 -12.14
CA LYS A 69 8.56 26.91 -11.57
C LYS A 69 8.28 27.98 -12.66
N HIS A 70 7.61 27.60 -13.74
CA HIS A 70 7.26 28.51 -14.82
C HIS A 70 6.38 29.67 -14.35
N LYS A 71 6.45 30.80 -15.08
CA LYS A 71 5.61 32.00 -14.85
C LYS A 71 4.35 31.93 -15.71
N LYS A 72 3.41 32.86 -15.45
CA LYS A 72 2.13 32.95 -16.17
C LYS A 72 2.28 33.37 -17.66
N GLU A 73 3.45 33.89 -18.02
CA GLU A 73 3.81 34.32 -19.37
C GLU A 73 4.55 33.23 -20.16
N TRP A 74 4.70 32.05 -19.64
CA TRP A 74 5.36 30.97 -20.37
C TRP A 74 4.66 30.69 -21.72
N HIS A 75 5.44 30.56 -22.75
CA HIS A 75 5.06 30.20 -24.09
C HIS A 75 5.99 29.10 -24.61
N GLY A 76 5.46 28.22 -25.44
CA GLY A 76 6.21 27.14 -26.09
C GLY A 76 5.39 26.56 -27.23
N ASP A 77 6.03 25.84 -28.12
CA ASP A 77 5.45 25.17 -29.27
C ASP A 77 5.52 23.65 -29.19
N LYS A 78 6.28 23.14 -28.19
CA LYS A 78 6.48 21.73 -27.96
C LYS A 78 6.47 21.44 -26.44
N LEU A 79 6.04 20.23 -26.07
CA LEU A 79 6.09 19.69 -24.72
C LEU A 79 6.87 18.37 -24.71
N PHE A 80 6.90 17.69 -23.58
CA PHE A 80 7.64 16.46 -23.37
C PHE A 80 7.11 15.31 -24.25
N ASP A 81 8.00 14.44 -24.70
CA ASP A 81 7.62 13.26 -25.47
C ASP A 81 6.77 12.29 -24.63
N SER A 82 6.97 12.24 -23.31
CA SER A 82 6.12 11.50 -22.38
C SER A 82 4.66 11.99 -22.34
N LEU A 83 4.40 13.27 -22.60
CA LEU A 83 3.03 13.78 -22.74
C LEU A 83 2.37 13.26 -24.02
N TYR A 84 3.09 13.27 -25.14
CA TYR A 84 2.59 12.70 -26.39
C TYR A 84 2.36 11.20 -26.27
N HIS A 85 3.23 10.49 -25.56
CA HIS A 85 3.03 9.08 -25.22
C HIS A 85 1.77 8.86 -24.37
N ALA A 86 1.52 9.70 -23.37
CA ALA A 86 0.31 9.63 -22.55
C ALA A 86 -0.97 9.90 -23.37
N ILE A 87 -0.92 10.84 -24.33
CA ILE A 87 -2.05 11.09 -25.25
C ILE A 87 -2.29 9.87 -26.14
N ASN A 88 -1.24 9.25 -26.69
CA ASN A 88 -1.34 8.02 -27.45
C ASN A 88 -1.93 6.88 -26.61
N THR A 89 -1.49 6.75 -25.35
CA THR A 89 -2.03 5.79 -24.38
C THR A 89 -3.53 5.97 -24.20
N PHE A 90 -4.00 7.22 -24.07
CA PHE A 90 -5.43 7.52 -23.98
C PHE A 90 -6.19 7.15 -25.26
N MET A 91 -5.66 7.47 -26.44
CA MET A 91 -6.27 7.12 -27.73
C MET A 91 -6.43 5.60 -27.87
N ILE A 92 -5.39 4.84 -27.54
CA ILE A 92 -5.39 3.39 -27.59
C ILE A 92 -6.36 2.79 -26.56
N ALA A 93 -6.38 3.32 -25.32
CA ALA A 93 -7.34 2.91 -24.31
C ALA A 93 -8.79 3.11 -24.76
N ASN A 94 -9.08 4.20 -25.48
CA ASN A 94 -10.40 4.41 -26.09
C ASN A 94 -10.74 3.31 -27.10
N ALA A 95 -9.80 2.94 -27.98
CA ALA A 95 -10.02 1.87 -28.95
C ALA A 95 -10.23 0.49 -28.28
N ILE A 96 -9.46 0.17 -27.26
CA ILE A 96 -9.61 -1.07 -26.49
C ILE A 96 -10.97 -1.11 -25.80
N ARG A 97 -11.42 0.00 -25.19
CA ARG A 97 -12.74 0.09 -24.58
C ARG A 97 -13.87 -0.05 -25.60
N ASP A 98 -13.73 0.53 -26.82
CA ASP A 98 -14.71 0.32 -27.88
C ASP A 98 -14.83 -1.16 -28.27
N ILE A 99 -13.71 -1.89 -28.32
CA ILE A 99 -13.69 -3.32 -28.60
C ILE A 99 -14.39 -4.11 -27.49
N ARG A 100 -14.15 -3.76 -26.22
CA ARG A 100 -14.79 -4.41 -25.05
C ARG A 100 -16.27 -4.09 -24.97
N ASP A 101 -16.66 -2.85 -25.19
CA ASP A 101 -18.03 -2.35 -25.05
C ASP A 101 -18.92 -2.75 -26.24
N ALA A 102 -18.34 -3.17 -27.38
CA ALA A 102 -19.09 -3.55 -28.59
C ALA A 102 -20.13 -4.65 -28.34
N SER A 103 -19.88 -5.56 -27.39
CA SER A 103 -20.79 -6.66 -27.05
C SER A 103 -21.98 -6.24 -26.19
N VAL A 104 -21.87 -5.12 -25.44
CA VAL A 104 -22.85 -4.66 -24.45
C VAL A 104 -23.60 -3.40 -24.90
N ASN A 105 -23.23 -2.79 -26.03
CA ASN A 105 -23.81 -1.56 -26.58
C ASN A 105 -23.92 -0.39 -25.56
N ILE A 106 -23.00 -0.36 -24.58
CA ILE A 106 -22.92 0.69 -23.56
C ILE A 106 -21.94 1.75 -24.04
N ARG A 107 -22.36 3.00 -24.04
CA ARG A 107 -21.48 4.14 -24.30
C ARG A 107 -21.14 4.84 -23.01
N THR A 108 -19.88 4.76 -22.63
CA THR A 108 -19.37 5.30 -21.36
C THR A 108 -18.50 6.53 -21.60
N ASN A 109 -18.51 7.44 -20.63
CA ASN A 109 -17.60 8.59 -20.63
C ASN A 109 -16.15 8.11 -20.50
N ARG A 110 -15.23 8.82 -21.16
CA ARG A 110 -13.81 8.50 -21.19
C ARG A 110 -13.00 9.78 -21.10
N SER A 111 -12.21 9.89 -20.05
CA SER A 111 -11.49 11.13 -19.76
C SER A 111 -9.99 10.87 -19.61
N MET A 112 -9.21 11.87 -20.06
CA MET A 112 -7.80 12.03 -19.73
C MET A 112 -7.63 13.33 -18.98
N LEU A 113 -6.74 13.35 -17.97
CA LEU A 113 -6.37 14.53 -17.20
C LEU A 113 -4.95 14.97 -17.55
N ILE A 114 -4.78 16.25 -17.86
CA ILE A 114 -3.46 16.90 -17.96
C ILE A 114 -3.39 18.01 -16.91
N ASN A 115 -2.50 17.84 -15.92
CA ASN A 115 -2.27 18.80 -14.85
C ASN A 115 -0.77 19.15 -14.79
N MET A 116 -0.41 20.26 -15.45
CA MET A 116 0.96 20.76 -15.53
C MET A 116 1.12 22.16 -14.94
N THR A 117 0.05 22.95 -14.89
CA THR A 117 0.12 24.35 -14.48
C THR A 117 -1.14 24.84 -13.75
N ARG A 118 -0.95 25.83 -12.88
CA ARG A 118 -2.06 26.57 -12.25
C ARG A 118 -2.52 27.80 -13.05
N PHE A 119 -1.74 28.23 -14.02
CA PHE A 119 -1.98 29.46 -14.76
C PHE A 119 -2.87 29.22 -15.97
N THR A 120 -4.03 29.87 -16.02
CA THR A 120 -5.00 29.70 -17.10
C THR A 120 -4.43 30.03 -18.48
N LYS A 121 -3.59 31.08 -18.59
CA LYS A 121 -2.94 31.42 -19.88
C LYS A 121 -2.05 30.28 -20.38
N VAL A 122 -1.28 29.67 -19.49
CA VAL A 122 -0.40 28.53 -19.85
C VAL A 122 -1.23 27.28 -20.18
N GLN A 123 -2.38 27.08 -19.53
CA GLN A 123 -3.30 25.98 -19.88
C GLN A 123 -3.82 26.12 -21.32
N LEU A 124 -4.08 27.34 -21.80
CA LEU A 124 -4.47 27.58 -23.19
C LEU A 124 -3.33 27.25 -24.18
N VAL A 125 -2.10 27.65 -23.85
CA VAL A 125 -0.93 27.28 -24.68
C VAL A 125 -0.76 25.76 -24.75
N ILE A 126 -0.87 25.06 -23.60
CA ILE A 126 -0.82 23.59 -23.56
C ILE A 126 -1.96 22.99 -24.40
N LYS A 127 -3.16 23.57 -24.33
CA LYS A 127 -4.30 23.13 -25.15
C LYS A 127 -3.97 23.22 -26.64
N ASP A 128 -3.45 24.34 -27.10
CA ASP A 128 -3.13 24.54 -28.50
C ASP A 128 -2.09 23.53 -29.02
N ILE A 129 -1.06 23.22 -28.19
CA ILE A 129 -0.05 22.19 -28.52
C ILE A 129 -0.68 20.80 -28.59
N VAL A 130 -1.57 20.48 -27.63
CA VAL A 130 -2.27 19.18 -27.58
C VAL A 130 -3.26 19.04 -28.72
N ASP A 131 -3.99 20.11 -29.07
CA ASP A 131 -4.90 20.15 -30.22
C ASP A 131 -4.13 19.90 -31.56
N ASP A 132 -2.99 20.56 -31.77
CA ASP A 132 -2.16 20.34 -32.94
C ASP A 132 -1.68 18.89 -33.04
N TYR A 133 -1.14 18.35 -31.96
CA TYR A 133 -0.71 16.95 -31.92
C TYR A 133 -1.87 15.98 -32.20
N TYR A 134 -3.01 16.17 -31.56
CA TYR A 134 -4.21 15.36 -31.77
C TYR A 134 -4.66 15.38 -33.21
N LEU A 135 -4.73 16.56 -33.82
CA LEU A 135 -5.15 16.73 -35.23
C LEU A 135 -4.19 16.02 -36.19
N ARG A 136 -2.88 16.11 -35.94
CA ARG A 136 -1.88 15.40 -36.77
C ARG A 136 -2.05 13.89 -36.65
N VAL A 137 -2.22 13.35 -35.46
CA VAL A 137 -2.45 11.91 -35.23
C VAL A 137 -3.77 11.46 -35.86
N LYS A 138 -4.86 12.21 -35.67
CA LYS A 138 -6.17 11.92 -36.25
C LYS A 138 -6.10 11.88 -37.80
N ASN A 139 -5.40 12.81 -38.44
CA ASN A 139 -5.21 12.84 -39.87
C ASN A 139 -4.35 11.66 -40.36
N ALA A 140 -3.26 11.32 -39.66
CA ALA A 140 -2.44 10.16 -39.96
C ALA A 140 -3.26 8.86 -39.93
N ILE A 141 -4.09 8.66 -38.88
CA ILE A 141 -4.98 7.50 -38.77
C ILE A 141 -5.99 7.49 -39.91
N LYS A 142 -6.63 8.63 -40.23
CA LYS A 142 -7.58 8.75 -41.34
C LYS A 142 -6.97 8.39 -42.69
N GLN A 143 -5.72 8.77 -42.93
CA GLN A 143 -5.02 8.48 -44.18
C GLN A 143 -4.58 7.02 -44.29
N THR A 144 -4.25 6.39 -43.17
CA THR A 144 -3.62 5.06 -43.14
C THR A 144 -4.56 3.92 -42.78
N HIS A 145 -5.79 4.19 -42.30
CA HIS A 145 -6.68 3.15 -41.72
C HIS A 145 -7.06 2.03 -42.73
N LYS A 146 -7.08 2.31 -44.01
CA LYS A 146 -7.38 1.33 -45.09
C LYS A 146 -6.13 0.68 -45.69
N LEU A 147 -4.93 1.16 -45.32
CA LEU A 147 -3.69 0.63 -45.86
C LEU A 147 -3.29 -0.66 -45.16
N ASP A 148 -2.47 -1.44 -45.84
CA ASP A 148 -1.80 -2.59 -45.21
C ASP A 148 -1.06 -2.16 -43.94
N ALA A 149 -1.00 -3.06 -42.95
CA ALA A 149 -0.42 -2.77 -41.63
C ALA A 149 1.06 -2.36 -41.72
N THR A 150 1.82 -3.01 -42.58
CA THR A 150 3.25 -2.75 -42.77
C THR A 150 3.45 -1.38 -43.41
N TYR A 151 2.63 -1.05 -44.42
CA TYR A 151 2.71 0.26 -45.09
C TYR A 151 2.25 1.40 -44.17
N ALA A 152 1.22 1.17 -43.34
CA ALA A 152 0.77 2.17 -42.38
C ALA A 152 1.86 2.54 -41.34
N LEU A 153 2.71 1.60 -40.96
CA LEU A 153 3.83 1.82 -40.03
C LEU A 153 4.97 2.67 -40.60
N THR A 154 4.98 2.96 -41.91
CA THR A 154 5.94 3.93 -42.47
C THR A 154 5.64 5.36 -42.03
N ASN A 155 4.41 5.62 -41.58
CA ASN A 155 4.04 6.91 -40.97
C ASN A 155 4.55 6.95 -39.51
N PRO A 156 5.40 7.93 -39.12
CA PRO A 156 5.99 8.01 -37.80
C PRO A 156 4.98 8.08 -36.66
N LEU A 157 3.82 8.73 -36.87
CA LEU A 157 2.77 8.84 -35.84
C LEU A 157 2.07 7.50 -35.61
N ILE A 158 1.85 6.71 -36.68
CA ILE A 158 1.29 5.36 -36.55
C ILE A 158 2.30 4.42 -35.93
N ALA A 159 3.57 4.52 -36.26
CA ALA A 159 4.65 3.77 -35.62
C ALA A 159 4.75 4.09 -34.12
N SER A 160 4.58 5.38 -33.75
CA SER A 160 4.53 5.80 -32.34
C SER A 160 3.33 5.22 -31.59
N LEU A 161 2.14 5.20 -32.21
CA LEU A 161 0.96 4.54 -31.62
C LEU A 161 1.19 3.04 -31.41
N LYS A 162 1.78 2.35 -32.41
CA LYS A 162 2.11 0.92 -32.29
C LYS A 162 3.09 0.67 -31.15
N LYS A 163 4.14 1.49 -31.06
CA LYS A 163 5.11 1.41 -29.96
C LYS A 163 4.42 1.59 -28.61
N THR A 164 3.55 2.60 -28.47
CA THR A 164 2.78 2.84 -27.25
C THR A 164 1.88 1.64 -26.91
N PHE A 165 1.23 1.02 -27.91
CA PHE A 165 0.43 -0.18 -27.68
C PHE A 165 1.29 -1.34 -27.13
N ASP A 166 2.47 -1.56 -27.72
CA ASP A 166 3.37 -2.64 -27.29
C ASP A 166 3.92 -2.41 -25.87
N GLU A 167 4.17 -1.16 -25.49
CA GLU A 167 4.71 -0.81 -24.16
C GLU A 167 3.62 -0.82 -23.08
N GLU A 168 2.40 -0.37 -23.38
CA GLU A 168 1.38 -0.15 -22.37
C GLU A 168 0.30 -1.24 -22.31
N TYR A 169 -0.02 -1.88 -23.43
CA TYR A 169 -1.20 -2.74 -23.56
C TYR A 169 -0.95 -4.07 -24.26
N LYS A 170 0.32 -4.44 -24.53
CA LYS A 170 0.62 -5.76 -25.09
C LYS A 170 0.10 -6.88 -24.18
N GLY A 171 -0.67 -7.80 -24.76
CA GLY A 171 -1.27 -8.90 -24.02
C GLY A 171 -2.57 -8.56 -23.30
N ILE A 172 -3.11 -7.35 -23.48
CA ILE A 172 -4.39 -6.95 -22.89
C ILE A 172 -5.54 -7.83 -23.37
N ILE A 173 -6.42 -8.22 -22.46
CA ILE A 173 -7.56 -9.09 -22.77
C ILE A 173 -8.82 -8.26 -23.02
N GLY A 174 -9.59 -8.66 -24.03
CA GLY A 174 -10.92 -8.15 -24.30
C GLY A 174 -11.82 -9.27 -24.84
N ASN A 175 -13.04 -9.37 -24.30
CA ASN A 175 -14.04 -10.37 -24.71
C ASN A 175 -13.50 -11.83 -24.75
N GLY A 176 -12.64 -12.18 -23.76
CA GLY A 176 -12.09 -13.53 -23.60
C GLY A 176 -10.86 -13.85 -24.45
N SER A 177 -10.33 -12.91 -25.24
CA SER A 177 -9.13 -13.09 -26.07
C SER A 177 -8.17 -11.91 -25.97
N VAL A 178 -6.91 -12.14 -26.34
CA VAL A 178 -5.90 -11.07 -26.41
C VAL A 178 -6.25 -10.14 -27.57
N ILE A 179 -6.31 -8.85 -27.30
CA ILE A 179 -6.57 -7.82 -28.32
C ILE A 179 -5.28 -7.59 -29.11
N SER A 180 -5.34 -7.78 -30.43
CA SER A 180 -4.21 -7.53 -31.32
C SER A 180 -4.10 -6.03 -31.69
N TRP A 181 -2.92 -5.62 -32.15
CA TRP A 181 -2.73 -4.28 -32.70
C TRP A 181 -3.64 -4.00 -33.89
N GLU A 182 -3.87 -4.98 -34.75
CA GLU A 182 -4.73 -4.87 -35.92
C GLU A 182 -6.17 -4.54 -35.52
N ALA A 183 -6.69 -5.18 -34.47
CA ALA A 183 -8.00 -4.89 -33.93
C ALA A 183 -8.08 -3.47 -33.36
N VAL A 184 -7.06 -3.05 -32.61
CA VAL A 184 -6.96 -1.67 -32.08
C VAL A 184 -6.90 -0.67 -33.24
N ARG A 185 -6.03 -0.89 -34.24
CA ARG A 185 -5.88 0.00 -35.40
C ARG A 185 -7.19 0.16 -36.18
N ALA A 186 -7.94 -0.92 -36.38
CA ALA A 186 -9.23 -0.89 -37.05
C ALA A 186 -10.29 -0.05 -36.27
N SER A 187 -10.27 -0.09 -34.94
CA SER A 187 -11.18 0.66 -34.08
C SER A 187 -10.75 2.12 -33.87
N LEU A 188 -9.46 2.42 -34.06
CA LEU A 188 -8.82 3.64 -33.56
C LEU A 188 -9.47 4.92 -34.09
N TYR A 189 -9.81 5.00 -35.40
CA TYR A 189 -10.42 6.19 -35.97
C TYR A 189 -11.76 6.55 -35.32
N GLN A 190 -12.62 5.55 -35.13
CA GLN A 190 -13.91 5.74 -34.45
C GLN A 190 -13.73 6.11 -32.99
N ALA A 191 -12.73 5.50 -32.35
CA ALA A 191 -12.41 5.73 -30.95
C ALA A 191 -11.97 7.16 -30.64
N ILE A 192 -11.33 7.84 -31.59
CA ILE A 192 -10.74 9.15 -31.33
C ILE A 192 -11.42 10.33 -32.04
N LYS A 193 -12.24 10.08 -33.06
CA LYS A 193 -12.76 11.15 -33.97
C LYS A 193 -13.47 12.28 -33.23
N ASP A 194 -14.11 11.99 -32.11
CA ASP A 194 -14.96 12.91 -31.33
C ASP A 194 -14.31 13.33 -30.00
N ILE A 195 -12.99 13.14 -29.81
CA ILE A 195 -12.29 13.59 -28.62
C ILE A 195 -12.32 15.14 -28.59
N GLN A 196 -12.79 15.67 -27.46
CA GLN A 196 -12.77 17.10 -27.18
C GLN A 196 -11.59 17.44 -26.27
N ILE A 197 -10.91 18.57 -26.52
CA ILE A 197 -9.82 19.05 -25.68
C ILE A 197 -10.29 20.33 -25.00
N ILE A 198 -10.41 20.28 -23.66
CA ILE A 198 -11.10 21.30 -22.89
C ILE A 198 -10.18 21.81 -21.78
N VAL A 199 -10.06 23.13 -21.64
CA VAL A 199 -9.45 23.77 -20.47
C VAL A 199 -10.51 23.94 -19.39
N VAL A 200 -10.26 23.37 -18.23
CA VAL A 200 -11.15 23.44 -17.06
C VAL A 200 -10.55 24.36 -16.01
N ASN A 201 -11.18 25.49 -15.80
CA ASN A 201 -10.81 26.48 -14.79
C ASN A 201 -12.04 27.12 -14.13
N SER A 202 -11.82 27.96 -13.11
CA SER A 202 -12.89 28.63 -12.38
C SER A 202 -13.48 29.84 -13.12
N SER A 203 -13.01 30.18 -14.32
CA SER A 203 -13.50 31.33 -15.07
C SER A 203 -14.85 31.02 -15.73
N LYS A 204 -15.68 32.05 -15.90
CA LYS A 204 -16.97 31.95 -16.62
C LYS A 204 -16.82 31.51 -18.09
N GLN A 205 -15.61 31.60 -18.64
CA GLN A 205 -15.28 31.25 -20.01
C GLN A 205 -14.78 29.80 -20.18
N SER A 206 -14.60 29.04 -19.07
CA SER A 206 -14.25 27.63 -19.18
C SER A 206 -15.42 26.86 -19.78
N SER A 207 -15.16 26.08 -20.82
CA SER A 207 -16.12 25.12 -21.35
C SER A 207 -16.56 24.21 -20.20
N LYS A 208 -17.86 24.20 -19.93
CA LYS A 208 -18.38 23.32 -18.87
C LYS A 208 -18.22 21.88 -19.33
N LEU A 209 -17.49 21.11 -18.56
CA LEU A 209 -17.46 19.68 -18.74
C LEU A 209 -18.81 19.14 -18.28
N ASN A 210 -19.70 18.89 -19.24
CA ASN A 210 -21.07 18.42 -18.97
C ASN A 210 -21.26 17.00 -19.50
N TYR A 211 -21.14 16.03 -18.64
CA TYR A 211 -21.37 14.62 -18.98
C TYR A 211 -22.86 14.32 -19.16
N ASP A 212 -23.75 15.09 -18.57
CA ASP A 212 -25.20 14.87 -18.66
C ASP A 212 -25.73 15.05 -20.08
N ASP A 213 -25.16 15.99 -20.85
CA ASP A 213 -25.52 16.21 -22.25
C ASP A 213 -25.07 15.05 -23.18
N HIS A 214 -24.22 14.16 -22.67
CA HIS A 214 -23.62 13.05 -23.42
C HIS A 214 -23.99 11.67 -22.90
N LYS A 215 -25.07 11.53 -22.11
CA LYS A 215 -25.49 10.24 -21.52
C LYS A 215 -25.71 9.14 -22.57
N GLU A 216 -26.23 9.49 -23.75
CA GLU A 216 -26.49 8.52 -24.81
C GLU A 216 -25.28 8.20 -25.69
N THR A 217 -24.35 9.16 -25.83
CA THR A 217 -23.21 9.04 -26.76
C THR A 217 -21.90 8.73 -26.06
N GLY A 218 -21.77 9.03 -24.78
CA GLY A 218 -20.53 9.05 -24.03
C GLY A 218 -19.62 10.21 -24.47
N LEU A 219 -19.08 10.97 -23.51
CA LEU A 219 -18.12 12.04 -23.77
C LEU A 219 -16.69 11.48 -23.76
N ARG A 220 -15.91 11.80 -24.78
CA ARG A 220 -14.46 11.53 -24.83
C ARG A 220 -13.70 12.84 -24.73
N VAL A 221 -12.92 13.01 -23.67
CA VAL A 221 -12.36 14.32 -23.36
C VAL A 221 -10.92 14.24 -22.82
N ILE A 222 -10.08 15.17 -23.28
CA ILE A 222 -8.80 15.51 -22.65
C ILE A 222 -9.03 16.80 -21.87
N ALA A 223 -9.06 16.71 -20.54
CA ALA A 223 -9.28 17.83 -19.64
C ALA A 223 -7.93 18.39 -19.19
N ILE A 224 -7.66 19.65 -19.53
CA ILE A 224 -6.45 20.38 -19.13
C ILE A 224 -6.83 21.35 -18.02
N GLY A 225 -6.14 21.28 -16.88
CA GLY A 225 -6.45 22.20 -15.78
C GLY A 225 -5.50 22.14 -14.62
N GLY A 226 -5.75 23.02 -13.67
CA GLY A 226 -4.97 23.16 -12.45
C GLY A 226 -5.79 22.82 -11.19
N LEU A 227 -5.80 23.75 -10.22
CA LEU A 227 -6.53 23.59 -8.95
C LEU A 227 -8.05 23.45 -9.12
N ALA A 228 -8.63 24.00 -10.19
CA ALA A 228 -10.06 23.84 -10.47
C ALA A 228 -10.47 22.37 -10.62
N LEU A 229 -9.56 21.52 -11.10
CA LEU A 229 -9.77 20.08 -11.21
C LEU A 229 -9.71 19.35 -9.86
N SER A 230 -9.21 19.98 -8.79
CA SER A 230 -9.10 19.36 -7.47
C SER A 230 -10.40 19.40 -6.65
N ARG A 231 -11.33 20.30 -6.98
CA ARG A 231 -12.57 20.49 -6.19
C ARG A 231 -13.80 20.64 -7.08
N GLY A 232 -14.89 19.99 -6.67
CA GLY A 232 -16.22 20.19 -7.28
C GLY A 232 -16.40 19.68 -8.71
N LEU A 233 -15.47 18.88 -9.24
CA LEU A 233 -15.57 18.30 -10.58
C LEU A 233 -15.27 16.81 -10.52
N THR A 234 -16.14 16.01 -11.12
CA THR A 234 -15.90 14.59 -11.35
C THR A 234 -15.40 14.38 -12.78
N LEU A 235 -14.31 13.63 -12.96
CA LEU A 235 -13.83 13.20 -14.27
C LEU A 235 -14.31 11.77 -14.50
N GLU A 236 -15.48 11.65 -15.14
CA GLU A 236 -16.08 10.35 -15.41
C GLU A 236 -15.26 9.56 -16.42
N GLY A 237 -15.07 8.27 -16.16
CA GLY A 237 -14.31 7.39 -17.02
C GLY A 237 -12.82 7.73 -17.16
N LEU A 238 -12.24 8.42 -16.16
CA LEU A 238 -10.83 8.79 -16.18
C LEU A 238 -9.95 7.54 -16.24
N CYS A 239 -9.16 7.42 -17.30
CA CYS A 239 -8.25 6.29 -17.52
C CYS A 239 -6.78 6.70 -17.67
N VAL A 240 -6.47 7.91 -18.15
CA VAL A 240 -5.08 8.38 -18.24
C VAL A 240 -4.94 9.72 -17.54
N SER A 241 -3.90 9.85 -16.72
CA SER A 241 -3.56 11.09 -16.04
C SER A 241 -2.11 11.45 -16.29
N TYR A 242 -1.86 12.69 -16.69
CA TYR A 242 -0.52 13.27 -16.80
C TYR A 242 -0.37 14.36 -15.75
N PHE A 243 0.52 14.12 -14.77
CA PHE A 243 0.72 14.98 -13.63
C PHE A 243 2.18 15.45 -13.54
N TYR A 244 2.42 16.68 -14.00
CA TYR A 244 3.72 17.34 -13.96
C TYR A 244 3.60 18.62 -13.14
N ARG A 245 3.51 18.44 -11.82
CA ARG A 245 3.35 19.55 -10.90
C ARG A 245 3.84 19.18 -9.53
N ASN A 246 4.45 20.13 -8.81
CA ASN A 246 4.81 19.98 -7.41
C ASN A 246 3.85 20.76 -6.50
N THR A 247 3.55 20.22 -5.33
CA THR A 247 2.76 20.87 -4.28
C THR A 247 3.25 20.40 -2.92
N ALA A 248 3.17 21.28 -1.94
CA ALA A 248 3.85 21.15 -0.66
C ALA A 248 2.99 20.58 0.48
N THR A 249 1.74 20.13 0.23
CA THR A 249 0.88 19.61 1.29
C THR A 249 0.12 18.34 0.92
N PHE A 250 -0.09 17.45 1.89
CA PHE A 250 -0.84 16.20 1.75
C PHE A 250 -2.25 16.43 1.22
N ASP A 251 -3.00 17.36 1.83
CA ASP A 251 -4.39 17.63 1.46
C ASP A 251 -4.53 18.02 0.00
N VAL A 252 -3.63 18.86 -0.49
CA VAL A 252 -3.66 19.32 -1.89
C VAL A 252 -3.31 18.20 -2.84
N LEU A 253 -2.29 17.38 -2.53
CA LEU A 253 -1.93 16.22 -3.34
C LEU A 253 -3.08 15.21 -3.42
N MET A 254 -3.69 14.86 -2.28
CA MET A 254 -4.81 13.92 -2.25
C MET A 254 -6.02 14.42 -3.03
N GLN A 255 -6.33 15.72 -2.97
CA GLN A 255 -7.39 16.33 -3.77
C GLN A 255 -7.10 16.33 -5.27
N MET A 256 -5.82 16.37 -5.67
CA MET A 256 -5.40 16.30 -7.07
C MET A 256 -5.38 14.87 -7.63
N GLY A 257 -5.36 13.85 -6.77
CA GLY A 257 -5.35 12.43 -7.12
C GLY A 257 -6.69 11.94 -7.69
N ARG A 258 -7.14 12.52 -8.80
CA ARG A 258 -8.42 12.19 -9.45
C ARG A 258 -8.46 10.80 -10.07
N TRP A 259 -7.34 10.12 -10.18
CA TRP A 259 -7.23 8.74 -10.63
C TRP A 259 -7.71 7.71 -9.60
N PHE A 260 -7.90 8.08 -8.34
CA PHE A 260 -8.54 7.22 -7.35
C PHE A 260 -10.03 7.10 -7.62
N GLY A 261 -10.61 5.91 -7.43
CA GLY A 261 -12.04 5.69 -7.60
C GLY A 261 -12.40 4.33 -8.20
N TYR A 262 -13.67 4.14 -8.48
CA TYR A 262 -14.18 2.92 -9.12
C TYR A 262 -13.85 2.92 -10.61
N ARG A 263 -13.31 1.79 -11.11
CA ARG A 263 -12.83 1.63 -12.50
C ARG A 263 -13.33 0.33 -13.09
N GLU A 264 -14.62 0.10 -13.00
CA GLU A 264 -15.27 -1.13 -13.45
C GLU A 264 -15.06 -1.36 -14.95
N GLY A 265 -14.48 -2.52 -15.30
CA GLY A 265 -14.22 -2.93 -16.68
C GLY A 265 -13.03 -2.28 -17.37
N TYR A 266 -12.32 -1.32 -16.73
CA TYR A 266 -11.17 -0.63 -17.35
C TYR A 266 -10.02 -0.28 -16.39
N ALA A 267 -9.98 -0.84 -15.20
CA ALA A 267 -8.92 -0.58 -14.22
C ALA A 267 -7.51 -0.94 -14.73
N ASP A 268 -7.41 -1.96 -15.55
CA ASP A 268 -6.18 -2.43 -16.20
C ASP A 268 -5.68 -1.47 -17.31
N LEU A 269 -6.56 -0.64 -17.85
CA LEU A 269 -6.22 0.38 -18.82
C LEU A 269 -5.77 1.71 -18.19
N CYS A 270 -5.97 1.87 -16.88
CA CYS A 270 -5.61 3.09 -16.18
C CYS A 270 -4.10 3.29 -16.11
N LYS A 271 -3.62 4.47 -16.52
CA LYS A 271 -2.20 4.84 -16.45
C LYS A 271 -2.03 6.24 -15.87
N ILE A 272 -1.02 6.38 -15.01
CA ILE A 272 -0.63 7.65 -14.39
C ILE A 272 0.80 7.97 -14.82
N PHE A 273 0.97 9.06 -15.54
CA PHE A 273 2.27 9.64 -15.85
C PHE A 273 2.57 10.72 -14.79
N ILE A 274 3.63 10.55 -14.02
CA ILE A 274 3.92 11.38 -12.85
C ILE A 274 5.42 11.48 -12.63
N THR A 275 5.91 12.60 -12.10
CA THR A 275 7.32 12.71 -11.71
C THR A 275 7.64 11.74 -10.58
N LYS A 276 8.91 11.27 -10.53
CA LYS A 276 9.36 10.37 -9.46
C LYS A 276 9.14 11.00 -8.08
N GLU A 277 9.46 12.28 -7.93
CA GLU A 277 9.27 13.03 -6.69
C GLU A 277 7.81 13.02 -6.24
N SER A 278 6.87 13.36 -7.14
CA SER A 278 5.44 13.33 -6.81
C SER A 278 4.95 11.91 -6.50
N ALA A 279 5.45 10.88 -7.19
CA ALA A 279 5.11 9.49 -6.89
C ALA A 279 5.60 9.07 -5.50
N ASP A 280 6.80 9.50 -5.11
CA ASP A 280 7.35 9.25 -3.77
C ASP A 280 6.55 9.97 -2.68
N TYR A 281 6.06 11.19 -2.95
CA TYR A 281 5.13 11.89 -2.06
C TYR A 281 3.82 11.13 -1.89
N TYR A 282 3.22 10.63 -2.96
CA TYR A 282 2.00 9.81 -2.85
C TYR A 282 2.23 8.53 -2.06
N LYS A 283 3.39 7.85 -2.23
CA LYS A 283 3.76 6.69 -1.41
C LYS A 283 3.85 7.05 0.07
N TYR A 284 4.49 8.18 0.37
CA TYR A 284 4.62 8.67 1.74
C TYR A 284 3.24 8.97 2.37
N ILE A 285 2.38 9.70 1.65
CA ILE A 285 1.02 10.01 2.11
C ILE A 285 0.21 8.72 2.35
N CYS A 286 0.35 7.72 1.48
CA CYS A 286 -0.31 6.43 1.67
C CYS A 286 0.11 5.76 2.98
N ARG A 287 1.41 5.73 3.29
CA ARG A 287 1.92 5.19 4.56
C ARG A 287 1.35 5.95 5.75
N SER A 288 1.41 7.28 5.70
CA SER A 288 0.86 8.14 6.77
C SER A 288 -0.64 7.92 6.97
N THR A 289 -1.38 7.69 5.88
CA THR A 289 -2.82 7.40 5.92
C THR A 289 -3.10 6.03 6.55
N GLU A 290 -2.32 5.01 6.21
CA GLU A 290 -2.47 3.68 6.79
C GLU A 290 -2.09 3.66 8.28
N ASP A 291 -1.05 4.40 8.68
CA ASP A 291 -0.68 4.57 10.08
C ASP A 291 -1.82 5.25 10.86
N LEU A 292 -2.39 6.34 10.32
CA LEU A 292 -3.54 7.02 10.91
C LEU A 292 -4.77 6.11 11.03
N ARG A 293 -5.06 5.30 10.01
CA ARG A 293 -6.17 4.33 10.06
C ARG A 293 -5.99 3.32 11.17
N LYS A 294 -4.77 2.81 11.36
CA LYS A 294 -4.45 1.88 12.46
C LYS A 294 -4.65 2.54 13.82
N ASP A 295 -4.17 3.77 13.99
CA ASP A 295 -4.38 4.53 15.22
C ASP A 295 -5.87 4.69 15.54
N ILE A 296 -6.69 5.04 14.54
CA ILE A 296 -8.15 5.14 14.69
C ILE A 296 -8.79 3.79 15.07
N GLU A 297 -8.36 2.69 14.44
CA GLU A 297 -8.86 1.36 14.79
C GLU A 297 -8.49 0.95 16.22
N ILE A 298 -7.25 1.22 16.65
CA ILE A 298 -6.77 0.94 18.01
C ILE A 298 -7.58 1.76 19.01
N MET A 299 -7.78 3.05 18.75
CA MET A 299 -8.60 3.95 19.55
C MET A 299 -10.02 3.38 19.73
N GLY A 300 -10.66 2.97 18.64
CA GLY A 300 -12.00 2.37 18.68
C GLY A 300 -12.06 1.07 19.49
N ARG A 301 -11.04 0.20 19.37
CA ARG A 301 -10.95 -1.04 20.17
C ARG A 301 -10.75 -0.78 21.67
N GLN A 302 -10.11 0.33 22.02
CA GLN A 302 -9.92 0.74 23.41
C GLN A 302 -11.11 1.52 23.97
N ASN A 303 -12.16 1.76 23.19
CA ASN A 303 -13.30 2.61 23.54
C ASN A 303 -12.89 4.02 24.00
N LYS A 304 -11.78 4.55 23.47
CA LYS A 304 -11.31 5.90 23.78
C LYS A 304 -11.88 6.91 22.79
N LYS A 305 -12.15 8.12 23.28
CA LYS A 305 -12.51 9.25 22.43
C LYS A 305 -11.27 9.86 21.76
N PRO A 306 -11.41 10.56 20.62
CA PRO A 306 -10.29 11.20 19.94
C PRO A 306 -9.47 12.15 20.82
N GLU A 307 -10.13 12.88 21.72
CA GLU A 307 -9.47 13.79 22.67
C GLU A 307 -8.66 13.06 23.74
N GLU A 308 -9.03 11.81 24.08
CA GLU A 308 -8.37 11.00 25.09
C GLU A 308 -7.21 10.16 24.50
N TYR A 309 -7.31 9.79 23.22
CA TYR A 309 -6.36 8.87 22.59
C TYR A 309 -5.12 9.60 22.05
N GLY A 310 -5.28 10.82 21.55
CA GLY A 310 -4.18 11.57 20.99
C GLY A 310 -3.69 11.05 19.64
N ILE A 311 -4.48 11.24 18.61
CA ILE A 311 -4.18 10.76 17.25
C ILE A 311 -2.92 11.43 16.70
N ARG A 312 -2.05 10.63 16.09
CA ARG A 312 -0.76 11.05 15.53
C ARG A 312 -0.77 11.00 14.01
N VAL A 313 -0.14 11.96 13.36
CA VAL A 313 0.07 11.94 11.91
C VAL A 313 1.57 12.01 11.61
N ARG A 314 2.07 11.02 10.89
CA ARG A 314 3.48 10.93 10.51
C ARG A 314 3.93 12.16 9.72
N ASN A 315 5.05 12.77 10.11
CA ASN A 315 5.59 14.00 9.52
C ASN A 315 7.13 14.02 9.47
N ASP A 316 7.73 12.93 9.05
CA ASP A 316 9.18 12.79 8.85
C ASP A 316 9.65 13.19 7.43
N SER A 317 8.75 13.73 6.60
CA SER A 317 9.11 14.33 5.31
C SER A 317 9.59 15.76 5.49
N ILE A 318 10.77 16.06 4.98
CA ILE A 318 11.38 17.41 5.05
C ILE A 318 10.61 18.41 4.18
N ASP A 319 10.05 17.95 3.04
CA ASP A 319 9.53 18.82 1.98
C ASP A 319 7.99 18.88 1.94
N LEU A 320 7.29 18.05 2.73
CA LEU A 320 5.84 17.93 2.66
C LEU A 320 5.16 18.29 3.99
N GLY A 321 4.38 19.37 3.98
CA GLY A 321 3.50 19.72 5.09
C GLY A 321 2.22 18.87 5.11
N ILE A 322 1.75 18.44 6.29
CA ILE A 322 0.52 17.64 6.43
C ILE A 322 -0.69 18.42 5.97
N THR A 323 -0.79 19.68 6.38
CA THR A 323 -1.93 20.57 6.05
C THR A 323 -1.48 22.02 5.96
N ALA A 324 -2.39 22.91 5.58
CA ALA A 324 -2.10 24.34 5.47
C ALA A 324 -1.69 24.95 6.82
N ALA A 325 -0.79 25.94 6.80
CA ALA A 325 -0.19 26.55 7.99
C ALA A 325 -1.23 27.09 8.99
N ASN A 326 -2.37 27.61 8.52
CA ASN A 326 -3.46 28.08 9.39
C ASN A 326 -4.13 26.95 10.18
N LYS A 327 -4.16 25.72 9.65
CA LYS A 327 -4.71 24.52 10.31
C LYS A 327 -3.68 23.81 11.20
N SER A 328 -2.40 24.13 11.04
CA SER A 328 -1.30 23.54 11.84
C SER A 328 -0.99 24.33 13.12
N ARG A 329 -1.71 25.42 13.43
CA ARG A 329 -1.42 26.27 14.61
C ARG A 329 -1.52 25.54 15.95
N ASN A 330 -2.41 24.57 16.04
CA ASN A 330 -2.64 23.76 17.24
C ASN A 330 -1.90 22.41 17.20
N THR A 331 -0.79 22.34 16.47
CA THR A 331 0.01 21.13 16.39
C THR A 331 1.36 21.34 17.08
N LYS A 332 1.89 20.27 17.67
CA LYS A 332 3.29 20.15 18.06
C LYS A 332 3.95 19.01 17.30
N LYS A 333 5.23 19.15 17.03
CA LYS A 333 6.04 18.05 16.52
C LYS A 333 6.48 17.19 17.69
N MET A 334 6.29 15.89 17.57
CA MET A 334 6.70 14.92 18.56
C MET A 334 7.56 13.88 17.88
N VAL A 335 8.75 13.65 18.42
CA VAL A 335 9.63 12.59 17.94
C VAL A 335 9.18 11.31 18.64
N TYR A 336 8.60 10.39 17.87
CA TYR A 336 8.32 9.05 18.34
C TYR A 336 9.51 8.17 17.98
N ARG A 337 10.20 7.72 18.99
CA ARG A 337 11.29 6.76 18.80
C ARG A 337 10.68 5.37 18.66
N LYS A 338 10.56 4.86 17.45
CA LYS A 338 10.19 3.46 17.23
C LYS A 338 11.44 2.62 17.47
N SER A 339 11.64 2.22 18.71
CA SER A 339 12.68 1.27 19.03
C SER A 339 12.24 -0.14 18.61
N PHE A 340 13.12 -0.87 17.92
CA PHE A 340 12.97 -2.31 17.77
C PHE A 340 13.29 -3.03 19.08
N TYR A 341 14.14 -2.43 19.91
CA TYR A 341 14.53 -2.93 21.22
C TYR A 341 13.33 -2.98 22.17
N GLY A 342 13.25 -4.02 22.97
CA GLY A 342 12.14 -4.26 23.88
C GLY A 342 10.82 -4.67 23.22
N ASN A 343 10.83 -5.01 21.91
CA ASN A 343 9.62 -5.38 21.17
C ASN A 343 9.72 -6.77 20.53
N ILE A 344 8.55 -7.38 20.29
CA ILE A 344 8.40 -8.62 19.53
C ILE A 344 7.51 -8.36 18.33
N PHE A 345 7.96 -8.82 17.16
CA PHE A 345 7.28 -8.73 15.88
C PHE A 345 6.92 -10.13 15.41
N GLU A 346 5.71 -10.36 14.93
CA GLU A 346 5.23 -11.68 14.54
C GLU A 346 4.50 -11.68 13.20
N THR A 347 4.42 -12.85 12.54
CA THR A 347 3.75 -13.04 11.25
C THR A 347 2.36 -13.67 11.44
N PRO A 348 1.33 -12.92 11.86
CA PRO A 348 0.01 -13.48 12.16
C PRO A 348 -0.82 -13.77 10.89
N HIS A 349 -0.36 -13.30 9.73
CA HIS A 349 -1.00 -13.52 8.44
C HIS A 349 -0.04 -14.30 7.54
N LEU A 350 -0.38 -15.55 7.24
CA LEU A 350 0.42 -16.43 6.40
C LEU A 350 -0.15 -16.46 4.97
N HIS A 351 0.68 -16.85 4.00
CA HIS A 351 0.23 -17.09 2.64
C HIS A 351 -0.73 -18.28 2.58
N ARG A 352 -1.77 -18.16 1.72
CA ARG A 352 -2.67 -19.26 1.35
C ARG A 352 -2.10 -20.12 0.22
N ASP A 353 -1.16 -19.55 -0.56
CA ASP A 353 -0.51 -20.25 -1.67
C ASP A 353 0.38 -21.37 -1.17
N LEU A 354 0.10 -22.61 -1.62
CA LEU A 354 0.77 -23.81 -1.14
C LEU A 354 2.25 -23.88 -1.53
N ASP A 355 2.61 -23.34 -2.70
CA ASP A 355 3.99 -23.37 -3.17
C ASP A 355 4.84 -22.37 -2.34
N ILE A 356 4.25 -21.25 -1.93
CA ILE A 356 4.90 -20.31 -1.01
C ILE A 356 5.02 -20.93 0.38
N ILE A 357 3.98 -21.62 0.87
CA ILE A 357 4.01 -22.32 2.16
C ILE A 357 5.14 -23.36 2.17
N GLU A 358 5.21 -24.25 1.18
CA GLU A 358 6.26 -25.27 1.08
C GLU A 358 7.65 -24.65 1.00
N ARG A 359 7.82 -23.61 0.19
CA ARG A 359 9.09 -22.88 0.10
C ARG A 359 9.53 -22.29 1.43
N ASN A 360 8.63 -21.65 2.17
CA ASN A 360 8.95 -21.10 3.49
C ASN A 360 9.35 -22.20 4.49
N ILE A 361 8.69 -23.36 4.44
CA ILE A 361 9.03 -24.52 5.25
C ILE A 361 10.44 -25.03 4.90
N GLU A 362 10.74 -25.22 3.61
CA GLU A 362 12.06 -25.66 3.16
C GLU A 362 13.18 -24.69 3.56
N LEU A 363 12.95 -23.39 3.43
CA LEU A 363 13.90 -22.37 3.88
C LEU A 363 14.13 -22.46 5.39
N THR A 364 13.08 -22.73 6.17
CA THR A 364 13.18 -22.90 7.62
C THR A 364 13.95 -24.16 7.98
N LEU A 365 13.66 -25.28 7.32
CA LEU A 365 14.39 -26.54 7.53
C LEU A 365 15.86 -26.39 7.16
N ASN A 366 16.18 -25.76 6.03
CA ASN A 366 17.55 -25.46 5.62
C ASN A 366 18.30 -24.56 6.63
N PHE A 367 17.59 -23.62 7.26
CA PHE A 367 18.15 -22.82 8.35
C PHE A 367 18.41 -23.70 9.57
N LEU A 368 17.47 -24.53 9.97
CA LEU A 368 17.62 -25.41 11.15
C LEU A 368 18.77 -26.42 10.96
N HIS A 369 18.96 -26.96 9.76
CA HIS A 369 20.10 -27.87 9.45
C HIS A 369 21.49 -27.25 9.62
N LYS A 370 21.60 -25.91 9.67
CA LYS A 370 22.87 -25.22 9.96
C LYS A 370 23.18 -25.09 11.44
N ILE A 371 22.19 -25.34 12.30
CA ILE A 371 22.34 -25.22 13.75
C ILE A 371 23.06 -26.46 14.29
N ASP A 372 24.09 -26.24 15.09
CA ASP A 372 24.80 -27.31 15.76
C ASP A 372 24.04 -27.74 17.03
N LEU A 373 23.91 -29.04 17.24
CA LEU A 373 23.25 -29.61 18.43
C LEU A 373 23.93 -29.17 19.74
N SER A 374 25.22 -28.87 19.72
CA SER A 374 25.96 -28.34 20.88
C SER A 374 25.43 -26.97 21.36
N GLN A 375 24.72 -26.25 20.51
CA GLN A 375 24.10 -24.97 20.84
C GLN A 375 22.74 -25.12 21.57
N ARG A 376 22.24 -26.37 21.68
CA ARG A 376 20.96 -26.66 22.35
C ARG A 376 21.08 -26.50 23.84
N ASP A 377 20.17 -25.72 24.42
CA ASP A 377 20.02 -25.60 25.86
C ASP A 377 18.98 -26.61 26.39
N SER A 378 19.45 -27.69 26.95
CA SER A 378 18.59 -28.77 27.48
C SER A 378 17.86 -28.41 28.76
N SER A 379 18.16 -27.28 29.40
CA SER A 379 17.45 -26.80 30.59
C SER A 379 16.08 -26.19 30.27
N VAL A 380 15.87 -25.80 29.00
CA VAL A 380 14.62 -25.20 28.53
C VAL A 380 13.67 -26.30 28.04
N ARG A 381 12.39 -26.21 28.40
CA ARG A 381 11.37 -27.20 28.05
C ARG A 381 11.21 -27.37 26.54
N HIS A 382 11.16 -26.24 25.80
CA HIS A 382 11.07 -26.23 24.35
C HIS A 382 12.47 -26.27 23.70
N PRO A 383 12.64 -26.79 22.50
CA PRO A 383 13.92 -26.73 21.79
C PRO A 383 14.40 -25.28 21.70
N TYR A 384 15.49 -25.01 22.39
CA TYR A 384 16.08 -23.70 22.53
C TYR A 384 17.57 -23.78 22.19
N PHE A 385 18.02 -22.95 21.25
CA PHE A 385 19.39 -22.93 20.75
C PHE A 385 20.00 -21.55 21.00
N ARG A 386 21.18 -21.53 21.61
CA ARG A 386 21.86 -20.29 21.99
C ARG A 386 22.92 -19.90 20.98
N LYS A 387 23.16 -18.60 20.83
CA LYS A 387 24.26 -18.03 20.06
C LYS A 387 24.27 -18.44 18.58
N ILE A 388 23.12 -18.45 17.95
CA ILE A 388 23.02 -18.66 16.50
C ILE A 388 23.50 -17.38 15.79
N SER A 389 24.29 -17.54 14.73
CA SER A 389 24.81 -16.42 13.96
C SER A 389 23.70 -15.48 13.46
N LYS A 390 23.86 -14.17 13.68
CA LYS A 390 22.99 -13.16 13.11
C LYS A 390 22.86 -13.29 11.59
N ASN A 391 23.95 -13.62 10.89
CA ASN A 391 23.93 -13.75 9.43
C ASN A 391 23.00 -14.87 8.96
N ASP A 392 22.91 -15.98 9.68
CA ASP A 392 22.01 -17.08 9.33
C ASP A 392 20.54 -16.67 9.55
N VAL A 393 20.26 -15.95 10.64
CA VAL A 393 18.92 -15.40 10.90
C VAL A 393 18.55 -14.36 9.84
N VAL A 394 19.45 -13.43 9.48
CA VAL A 394 19.23 -12.44 8.42
C VAL A 394 18.98 -13.14 7.08
N GLN A 395 19.72 -14.20 6.78
CA GLN A 395 19.52 -14.99 5.56
C GLN A 395 18.14 -15.63 5.54
N LEU A 396 17.69 -16.24 6.64
CA LEU A 396 16.34 -16.79 6.76
C LEU A 396 15.30 -15.69 6.53
N ILE A 397 15.35 -14.62 7.35
CA ILE A 397 14.37 -13.53 7.29
C ILE A 397 14.34 -12.86 5.90
N SER A 398 15.46 -12.75 5.20
CA SER A 398 15.49 -12.16 3.85
C SER A 398 14.92 -13.08 2.77
N SER A 399 14.94 -14.39 2.99
CA SER A 399 14.55 -15.41 2.00
C SER A 399 13.09 -15.84 2.08
N ILE A 400 12.50 -15.81 3.28
CA ILE A 400 11.09 -16.16 3.48
C ILE A 400 10.15 -15.13 2.82
N SER A 401 9.01 -15.60 2.36
CA SER A 401 7.95 -14.74 1.86
C SER A 401 6.97 -14.42 3.00
N VAL A 402 6.90 -13.17 3.40
CA VAL A 402 5.93 -12.67 4.40
C VAL A 402 4.75 -12.07 3.66
N HIS A 403 3.52 -12.49 4.01
CA HIS A 403 2.32 -11.96 3.39
C HIS A 403 2.15 -10.46 3.71
N LYS A 404 1.72 -9.67 2.72
CA LYS A 404 1.55 -8.21 2.85
C LYS A 404 0.67 -7.79 4.04
N ALA A 405 -0.33 -8.61 4.40
CA ALA A 405 -1.18 -8.34 5.56
C ALA A 405 -0.42 -8.42 6.90
N SER A 406 0.73 -9.10 6.95
CA SER A 406 1.62 -9.13 8.12
C SER A 406 2.55 -7.91 8.21
N GLU A 407 2.68 -7.08 7.17
CA GLU A 407 3.66 -5.97 7.14
C GLU A 407 3.52 -5.02 8.35
N SER A 408 2.31 -4.85 8.89
CA SER A 408 2.08 -4.03 10.08
C SER A 408 2.52 -4.67 11.40
N TYR A 409 2.71 -5.98 11.41
CA TYR A 409 3.12 -6.77 12.59
C TYR A 409 4.58 -7.22 12.46
N PHE A 410 5.03 -7.44 11.22
CA PHE A 410 6.36 -7.92 10.86
C PHE A 410 6.83 -7.21 9.57
N ASP A 411 7.30 -5.96 9.71
CA ASP A 411 7.89 -5.25 8.57
C ASP A 411 9.28 -5.81 8.27
N GLN A 412 9.30 -6.84 7.42
CA GLN A 412 10.52 -7.56 7.03
C GLN A 412 11.64 -6.61 6.57
N LYS A 413 11.29 -5.57 5.80
CA LYS A 413 12.27 -4.62 5.26
C LYS A 413 12.88 -3.75 6.36
N GLN A 414 12.07 -3.27 7.28
CA GLN A 414 12.56 -2.47 8.40
C GLN A 414 13.36 -3.32 9.39
N ILE A 415 12.91 -4.56 9.70
CA ILE A 415 13.66 -5.50 10.54
C ILE A 415 15.04 -5.77 9.94
N LEU A 416 15.12 -6.07 8.62
CA LEU A 416 16.41 -6.31 7.95
C LEU A 416 17.31 -5.07 7.92
N ARG A 417 16.72 -3.87 7.77
CA ARG A 417 17.47 -2.61 7.83
C ARG A 417 18.03 -2.37 9.24
N PHE A 418 17.21 -2.59 10.26
CA PHE A 418 17.62 -2.48 11.66
C PHE A 418 18.74 -3.46 11.98
N LEU A 419 18.62 -4.73 11.59
CA LEU A 419 19.67 -5.73 11.79
C LEU A 419 20.99 -5.36 11.12
N LYS A 420 20.95 -4.70 9.96
CA LYS A 420 22.14 -4.19 9.29
C LYS A 420 22.77 -3.00 10.02
N SER A 421 21.95 -2.12 10.60
CA SER A 421 22.46 -0.93 11.34
C SER A 421 23.05 -1.27 12.70
N THR A 422 22.78 -2.46 13.25
CA THR A 422 23.27 -2.91 14.56
C THR A 422 24.42 -3.92 14.46
N ASP A 423 25.26 -3.81 13.43
CA ASP A 423 26.29 -4.82 13.11
C ASP A 423 27.30 -5.10 14.25
N GLU A 424 27.55 -4.12 15.12
CA GLU A 424 28.49 -4.27 16.23
C GLU A 424 27.83 -4.70 17.56
N GLU A 425 26.50 -4.53 17.70
CA GLU A 425 25.80 -4.75 18.97
C GLU A 425 25.11 -6.11 19.08
N LEU A 426 24.56 -6.61 17.96
CA LEU A 426 23.73 -7.81 17.93
C LEU A 426 24.34 -8.90 17.03
N ASN A 427 25.33 -9.64 17.53
CA ASN A 427 26.04 -10.64 16.73
C ASN A 427 25.38 -12.03 16.74
N TYR A 428 24.61 -12.33 17.74
CA TYR A 428 24.01 -13.64 17.95
C TYR A 428 22.53 -13.53 18.29
N PHE A 429 21.78 -14.56 17.93
CA PHE A 429 20.39 -14.77 18.24
C PHE A 429 20.24 -16.05 19.08
N ASP A 430 19.24 -16.09 19.91
CA ASP A 430 18.71 -17.34 20.41
C ASP A 430 17.53 -17.76 19.53
N VAL A 431 17.39 -19.06 19.29
CA VAL A 431 16.33 -19.64 18.44
C VAL A 431 15.49 -20.57 19.31
N LEU A 432 14.19 -20.33 19.31
CA LEU A 432 13.21 -21.09 20.06
C LEU A 432 12.21 -21.73 19.09
N ILE A 433 11.95 -23.03 19.27
CA ILE A 433 10.90 -23.73 18.54
C ILE A 433 9.81 -24.08 19.53
N ILE A 434 8.66 -23.41 19.42
CA ILE A 434 7.53 -23.69 20.32
C ILE A 434 6.88 -25.01 19.95
N GLY A 435 6.72 -25.88 20.92
CA GLY A 435 5.95 -27.11 20.84
C GLY A 435 4.50 -26.92 21.30
N GLY A 436 3.58 -27.67 20.73
CA GLY A 436 2.19 -27.75 21.11
C GLY A 436 1.96 -28.60 22.37
N GLN A 437 0.69 -28.93 22.63
CA GLN A 437 0.29 -29.83 23.69
C GLN A 437 0.71 -31.28 23.35
N GLU A 438 1.11 -32.05 24.33
CA GLU A 438 1.67 -33.41 24.14
C GLU A 438 0.66 -34.43 23.59
N ASP A 439 -0.63 -34.16 23.73
CA ASP A 439 -1.74 -34.97 23.20
C ASP A 439 -1.94 -34.78 21.67
N ASN A 440 -1.34 -33.76 21.07
CA ASN A 440 -1.37 -33.60 19.61
C ASN A 440 -0.51 -34.69 18.94
N LYS A 441 -1.17 -35.49 18.09
CA LYS A 441 -0.53 -36.58 17.34
C LYS A 441 0.33 -36.10 16.18
N ASN A 442 0.08 -34.90 15.66
CA ASN A 442 0.86 -34.30 14.59
C ASN A 442 2.13 -33.68 15.17
N ARG A 443 3.30 -34.08 14.69
CA ARG A 443 4.58 -33.73 15.28
C ARG A 443 5.54 -33.18 14.25
N PHE A 444 6.38 -32.25 14.68
CA PHE A 444 7.59 -31.83 13.97
C PHE A 444 8.77 -32.59 14.54
N VAL A 445 9.43 -33.39 13.70
CA VAL A 445 10.54 -34.25 14.09
C VAL A 445 11.79 -33.87 13.29
N SER A 446 12.88 -33.59 14.00
CA SER A 446 14.22 -33.43 13.45
C SER A 446 15.21 -34.21 14.32
N PRO A 447 15.58 -35.44 13.93
CA PRO A 447 16.51 -36.28 14.71
C PRO A 447 17.87 -35.62 14.89
N GLU A 448 18.35 -34.88 13.89
CA GLU A 448 19.65 -34.20 13.90
C GLU A 448 19.74 -33.14 15.01
N LEU A 449 18.64 -32.48 15.33
CA LEU A 449 18.54 -31.47 16.39
C LEU A 449 17.91 -32.04 17.67
N ALA A 450 17.70 -33.34 17.72
CA ALA A 450 16.98 -34.03 18.79
C ALA A 450 15.61 -33.37 19.11
N ILE A 451 14.87 -32.97 18.07
CA ILE A 451 13.54 -32.37 18.19
C ILE A 451 12.49 -33.43 17.88
N ASP A 452 11.53 -33.56 18.78
CA ASP A 452 10.30 -34.32 18.60
C ASP A 452 9.19 -33.55 19.32
N ASN A 453 8.65 -32.52 18.66
CA ASN A 453 7.67 -31.62 19.25
C ASN A 453 6.29 -31.81 18.62
N ALA A 454 5.26 -31.84 19.44
CA ALA A 454 3.89 -31.70 18.98
C ALA A 454 3.73 -30.36 18.21
N LEU A 455 2.97 -30.36 17.12
CA LEU A 455 2.67 -29.13 16.39
C LEU A 455 1.82 -28.19 17.26
N VAL A 456 2.05 -26.90 17.07
CA VAL A 456 1.31 -25.87 17.81
C VAL A 456 -0.11 -25.74 17.24
N PHE A 457 -1.08 -25.77 18.14
CA PHE A 457 -2.47 -25.56 17.75
C PHE A 457 -2.82 -24.06 17.73
N ARG A 458 -3.33 -23.57 16.61
CA ARG A 458 -3.83 -22.19 16.47
C ARG A 458 -5.13 -22.18 15.66
N THR A 459 -6.12 -21.47 16.15
CA THR A 459 -7.30 -21.17 15.34
C THR A 459 -6.90 -20.24 14.20
N TYR A 460 -7.47 -20.43 13.02
CA TYR A 460 -7.26 -19.56 11.88
C TYR A 460 -8.51 -19.42 11.03
N ASP A 461 -8.54 -18.40 10.20
CA ASP A 461 -9.56 -18.21 9.18
C ASP A 461 -8.92 -17.69 7.88
N VAL A 462 -9.64 -17.93 6.78
CA VAL A 462 -9.38 -17.28 5.48
C VAL A 462 -10.44 -16.21 5.31
N PRO A 463 -10.08 -14.91 5.36
CA PRO A 463 -11.05 -13.84 5.27
C PRO A 463 -11.71 -13.78 3.89
N ASP A 464 -13.01 -13.52 3.82
CA ASP A 464 -13.76 -13.38 2.55
C ASP A 464 -13.24 -12.20 1.70
N GLU A 465 -12.72 -11.16 2.37
CA GLU A 465 -12.15 -9.97 1.73
C GLU A 465 -10.76 -10.18 1.12
N ASP A 466 -10.02 -11.19 1.53
CA ASP A 466 -8.71 -11.56 0.97
C ASP A 466 -8.46 -13.06 1.13
N THR A 467 -8.81 -13.83 0.12
CA THR A 467 -8.65 -15.30 0.10
C THR A 467 -7.20 -15.73 -0.14
N THR A 468 -6.26 -14.82 -0.27
CA THR A 468 -4.82 -15.11 -0.43
C THR A 468 -4.10 -15.27 0.91
N VAL A 469 -4.78 -15.00 2.03
CA VAL A 469 -4.23 -14.97 3.36
C VAL A 469 -4.87 -16.00 4.29
N ILE A 470 -4.07 -16.62 5.14
CA ILE A 470 -4.49 -17.38 6.32
C ILE A 470 -4.22 -16.49 7.54
N ARG A 471 -5.26 -16.06 8.24
CA ARG A 471 -5.16 -15.17 9.42
C ARG A 471 -5.19 -16.00 10.70
N MET A 472 -4.09 -15.99 11.44
CA MET A 472 -3.95 -16.71 12.71
C MET A 472 -4.73 -16.06 13.85
N SER A 473 -5.27 -16.89 14.74
CA SER A 473 -6.12 -16.45 15.87
C SER A 473 -7.31 -15.59 15.45
N CYS A 474 -7.79 -15.77 14.23
CA CYS A 474 -8.95 -15.10 13.65
C CYS A 474 -8.83 -13.56 13.81
N GLN A 475 -9.86 -12.91 14.34
CA GLN A 475 -9.89 -11.44 14.47
C GLN A 475 -8.75 -10.84 15.32
N ARG A 476 -8.09 -11.62 16.17
CA ARG A 476 -6.98 -11.12 17.02
C ARG A 476 -5.68 -10.92 16.25
N ALA A 477 -5.52 -11.59 15.10
CA ALA A 477 -4.32 -11.56 14.28
C ALA A 477 -3.04 -11.72 15.12
N ARG A 478 -2.94 -12.84 15.85
CA ARG A 478 -1.84 -13.14 16.76
C ARG A 478 -1.32 -14.56 16.51
N LEU A 479 0.00 -14.68 16.44
CA LEU A 479 0.69 -15.95 16.26
C LEU A 479 1.16 -16.55 17.58
N GLY A 480 1.87 -15.78 18.38
CA GLY A 480 2.49 -16.22 19.63
C GLY A 480 1.57 -16.26 20.85
N GLY A 481 1.90 -17.11 21.80
CA GLY A 481 1.38 -17.07 23.15
C GLY A 481 2.01 -15.93 23.97
N ARG A 482 1.31 -15.46 25.01
CA ARG A 482 1.80 -14.35 25.84
C ARG A 482 3.13 -14.68 26.51
N ALA A 483 3.31 -15.92 26.96
CA ALA A 483 4.46 -16.40 27.69
C ALA A 483 5.50 -17.14 26.82
N ASP A 484 5.32 -17.22 25.49
CA ASP A 484 6.26 -17.96 24.65
C ASP A 484 7.69 -17.41 24.78
N ALA A 485 7.83 -16.10 24.93
CA ALA A 485 9.13 -15.45 25.08
C ALA A 485 9.78 -15.57 26.48
N GLU A 486 9.10 -16.18 27.49
CA GLU A 486 9.73 -16.44 28.82
C GLU A 486 10.80 -17.53 28.71
N ASN A 487 10.70 -18.41 27.71
CA ASN A 487 11.64 -19.50 27.53
C ASN A 487 13.07 -18.97 27.40
N GLY A 488 13.99 -19.63 28.12
CA GLY A 488 15.41 -19.28 28.14
C GLY A 488 15.79 -18.19 29.14
N LEU A 489 14.84 -17.62 29.90
CA LEU A 489 15.08 -16.70 30.99
C LEU A 489 15.26 -17.46 32.32
N SER A 490 16.11 -16.94 33.19
CA SER A 490 16.22 -17.41 34.58
C SER A 490 15.07 -16.86 35.45
N SER A 491 14.80 -17.47 36.57
CA SER A 491 13.75 -17.00 37.49
C SER A 491 13.94 -15.55 37.93
N GLU A 492 15.18 -15.07 37.98
CA GLU A 492 15.52 -13.69 38.36
C GLU A 492 15.24 -12.69 37.24
N GLN A 493 15.22 -13.15 35.98
CA GLN A 493 14.97 -12.33 34.78
C GLN A 493 13.48 -12.26 34.44
N LEU A 494 12.63 -13.05 35.08
CA LEU A 494 11.20 -13.03 34.78
C LEU A 494 10.57 -11.71 35.23
N PRO A 495 9.81 -11.03 34.38
CA PRO A 495 9.10 -9.83 34.78
C PRO A 495 8.07 -10.11 35.85
N GLN A 496 7.92 -9.18 36.82
CA GLN A 496 6.97 -9.29 37.90
C GLN A 496 5.80 -8.33 37.71
N GLY A 497 4.59 -8.77 38.06
CA GLY A 497 3.38 -7.94 38.00
C GLY A 497 2.16 -8.69 37.45
N ASP A 498 0.98 -8.08 37.57
CA ASP A 498 -0.30 -8.71 37.21
C ASP A 498 -0.65 -8.62 35.69
N SER A 499 0.06 -7.81 34.90
CA SER A 499 -0.27 -7.56 33.51
C SER A 499 0.95 -7.69 32.57
N ILE A 500 1.68 -8.81 32.70
CA ILE A 500 2.88 -9.07 31.87
C ILE A 500 2.48 -9.27 30.40
N ARG A 501 3.16 -8.54 29.50
CA ARG A 501 3.01 -8.64 28.04
C ARG A 501 4.14 -9.45 27.44
N SER A 502 4.00 -9.96 26.23
CA SER A 502 5.06 -10.74 25.54
C SER A 502 6.38 -9.98 25.43
N GLN A 503 6.32 -8.68 25.22
CA GLN A 503 7.49 -7.80 25.11
C GLN A 503 8.25 -7.61 26.43
N ASP A 504 7.59 -7.75 27.57
CA ASP A 504 8.21 -7.56 28.88
C ASP A 504 9.24 -8.68 29.18
N TYR A 505 9.18 -9.81 28.46
CA TYR A 505 10.20 -10.87 28.50
C TYR A 505 11.46 -10.56 27.65
N MET A 506 11.48 -9.44 26.92
CA MET A 506 12.66 -9.01 26.15
C MET A 506 13.61 -8.18 27.00
N VAL A 507 14.05 -8.76 28.13
CA VAL A 507 14.95 -8.13 29.08
C VAL A 507 16.33 -7.82 28.46
N LYS A 508 17.07 -6.86 29.05
CA LYS A 508 18.33 -6.32 28.53
C LYS A 508 19.43 -7.36 28.35
N GLU A 509 19.49 -8.34 29.24
CA GLU A 509 20.59 -9.32 29.35
C GLU A 509 20.42 -10.52 28.41
N ARG A 510 19.34 -10.59 27.64
CA ARG A 510 19.13 -11.70 26.70
C ARG A 510 19.59 -11.36 25.29
N ASN A 511 19.90 -12.38 24.49
CA ASN A 511 20.09 -12.21 23.05
C ASN A 511 18.74 -11.91 22.36
N PRO A 512 18.73 -11.28 21.18
CA PRO A 512 17.58 -11.28 20.30
C PRO A 512 17.04 -12.69 20.12
N LEU A 513 15.71 -12.84 20.08
CA LEU A 513 15.04 -14.12 20.04
C LEU A 513 14.30 -14.32 18.72
N LEU A 514 14.63 -15.36 17.98
CA LEU A 514 13.83 -15.84 16.86
C LEU A 514 12.95 -17.01 17.35
N ILE A 515 11.63 -16.87 17.25
CA ILE A 515 10.68 -17.92 17.60
C ILE A 515 10.09 -18.49 16.30
N ILE A 516 10.12 -19.81 16.17
CA ILE A 516 9.56 -20.55 15.05
C ILE A 516 8.38 -21.38 15.55
N TYR A 517 7.26 -21.26 14.84
CA TYR A 517 6.04 -22.00 15.12
C TYR A 517 5.75 -22.96 13.98
N PHE A 518 5.77 -24.26 14.24
CA PHE A 518 5.21 -25.26 13.36
C PHE A 518 3.77 -25.51 13.76
N ILE A 519 2.83 -25.11 12.91
CA ILE A 519 1.41 -24.95 13.24
C ILE A 519 0.62 -26.09 12.61
N ASP A 520 -0.19 -26.75 13.43
CA ASP A 520 -1.13 -27.76 12.97
C ASP A 520 -2.33 -27.09 12.28
N PRO A 521 -2.56 -27.34 10.99
CA PRO A 521 -3.73 -26.83 10.29
C PRO A 521 -5.02 -27.59 10.69
N ASP A 522 -4.91 -28.66 11.45
CA ASP A 522 -6.02 -29.53 11.84
C ASP A 522 -6.76 -28.97 13.06
N ASN A 523 -7.77 -28.13 12.81
CA ASN A 523 -8.58 -27.54 13.87
C ASN A 523 -9.61 -28.56 14.37
N SER A 524 -9.30 -29.26 15.48
CA SER A 524 -10.12 -30.32 16.06
C SER A 524 -11.52 -29.89 16.57
N ASN A 525 -11.79 -28.58 16.58
CA ASN A 525 -13.11 -28.05 16.98
C ASN A 525 -14.16 -28.01 15.85
N LEU A 526 -13.79 -28.42 14.64
CA LEU A 526 -14.74 -28.61 13.54
C LEU A 526 -15.14 -30.10 13.50
N SER A 527 -16.34 -30.43 13.94
CA SER A 527 -16.90 -31.77 13.77
C SER A 527 -17.05 -32.12 12.30
N ASP A 528 -16.92 -33.40 11.94
CA ASP A 528 -17.11 -33.88 10.55
C ASP A 528 -18.49 -33.51 9.97
N VAL A 529 -19.47 -33.22 10.82
CA VAL A 529 -20.83 -32.77 10.43
C VAL A 529 -20.85 -31.30 9.98
N GLU A 530 -20.00 -30.44 10.55
CA GLU A 530 -19.88 -29.03 10.13
C GLU A 530 -19.17 -28.87 8.78
N MET A 531 -18.49 -29.92 8.29
CA MET A 531 -17.85 -29.95 6.97
C MET A 531 -18.83 -29.93 5.79
N HIS A 532 -20.12 -30.15 6.01
CA HIS A 532 -21.15 -30.28 4.97
C HIS A 532 -22.16 -29.14 4.91
N THR A 533 -22.14 -28.22 5.87
CA THR A 533 -23.07 -27.07 5.90
C THR A 533 -22.37 -25.78 5.49
N GLY A 534 -22.73 -25.25 4.35
CA GLY A 534 -22.11 -24.18 3.60
C GLY A 534 -22.13 -22.77 4.22
N ALA A 535 -21.30 -22.52 5.22
CA ALA A 535 -20.89 -21.17 5.55
C ALA A 535 -19.54 -20.89 4.86
N SER A 536 -19.40 -19.81 4.08
CA SER A 536 -18.31 -19.58 3.13
C SER A 536 -16.89 -19.59 3.74
N SER A 537 -16.67 -19.00 4.91
CA SER A 537 -15.37 -18.98 5.59
C SER A 537 -14.95 -20.35 6.16
N LYS A 538 -15.90 -21.12 6.70
CA LYS A 538 -15.65 -22.49 7.17
C LYS A 538 -15.28 -23.43 6.01
N SER A 539 -15.84 -23.21 4.82
CA SER A 539 -15.55 -23.95 3.59
C SER A 539 -14.09 -23.75 3.13
N GLU A 540 -13.55 -22.54 3.20
CA GLU A 540 -12.15 -22.26 2.81
C GLU A 540 -11.14 -22.86 3.79
N ASN A 541 -11.39 -22.82 5.10
CA ASN A 541 -10.53 -23.48 6.09
C ASN A 541 -10.43 -24.99 5.85
N VAL A 542 -11.54 -25.64 5.52
CA VAL A 542 -11.57 -27.07 5.16
C VAL A 542 -10.77 -27.35 3.89
N LYS A 543 -10.83 -26.46 2.89
CA LYS A 543 -10.04 -26.59 1.66
C LYS A 543 -8.55 -26.49 1.95
N VAL A 544 -8.11 -25.47 2.72
CA VAL A 544 -6.70 -25.31 3.13
C VAL A 544 -6.17 -26.59 3.78
N ARG A 545 -6.92 -27.11 4.76
CA ARG A 545 -6.58 -28.33 5.46
C ARG A 545 -6.46 -29.55 4.54
N ARG A 546 -7.43 -29.72 3.64
CA ARG A 546 -7.45 -30.84 2.68
C ARG A 546 -6.29 -30.75 1.70
N GLU A 547 -6.01 -29.55 1.19
CA GLU A 547 -4.93 -29.29 0.25
C GLU A 547 -3.56 -29.50 0.89
N LEU A 548 -3.34 -29.02 2.12
CA LEU A 548 -2.08 -29.25 2.86
C LEU A 548 -1.82 -30.74 3.10
N LYS A 549 -2.84 -31.55 3.36
CA LYS A 549 -2.69 -33.03 3.53
C LYS A 549 -2.20 -33.74 2.25
N THR A 550 -2.32 -33.13 1.08
CA THR A 550 -1.82 -33.69 -0.19
C THR A 550 -0.38 -33.27 -0.50
N ARG A 551 0.21 -32.39 0.30
CA ARG A 551 1.56 -31.86 0.10
C ARG A 551 2.59 -32.60 0.94
N ARG A 552 3.87 -32.34 0.64
CA ARG A 552 5.02 -32.95 1.35
C ARG A 552 5.01 -32.63 2.84
N TYR A 553 4.58 -31.41 3.19
CA TYR A 553 4.48 -30.94 4.56
C TYR A 553 3.02 -30.66 4.90
N ASN A 554 2.54 -31.26 6.01
CA ASN A 554 1.16 -31.12 6.47
C ASN A 554 1.01 -30.08 7.59
N TYR A 555 1.91 -29.11 7.70
CA TYR A 555 1.91 -28.04 8.68
C TYR A 555 2.19 -26.69 8.05
N LEU A 556 1.91 -25.62 8.80
CA LEU A 556 2.26 -24.25 8.43
C LEU A 556 3.47 -23.81 9.26
N VAL A 557 4.19 -22.79 8.79
CA VAL A 557 5.27 -22.16 9.55
C VAL A 557 5.01 -20.68 9.74
N GLY A 558 5.21 -20.19 10.96
CA GLY A 558 5.14 -18.79 11.32
C GLY A 558 6.32 -18.37 12.19
N TYR A 559 6.56 -17.06 12.25
CA TYR A 559 7.76 -16.50 12.89
C TYR A 559 7.41 -15.36 13.83
N ALA A 560 8.16 -15.28 14.94
CA ALA A 560 8.25 -14.06 15.72
C ALA A 560 9.74 -13.72 15.97
N ILE A 561 10.06 -12.44 15.98
CA ILE A 561 11.40 -11.95 16.29
C ILE A 561 11.31 -10.90 17.39
N GLY A 562 12.07 -11.10 18.47
CA GLY A 562 12.13 -10.20 19.62
C GLY A 562 13.53 -9.62 19.79
N PHE A 563 13.59 -8.35 20.19
CA PHE A 563 14.84 -7.66 20.47
C PHE A 563 14.90 -7.28 21.95
N PRO A 564 16.05 -7.52 22.63
CA PRO A 564 16.21 -7.19 24.04
C PRO A 564 16.05 -5.68 24.27
N HIS A 565 15.68 -5.30 25.49
CA HIS A 565 15.64 -3.90 25.89
C HIS A 565 17.06 -3.31 25.87
N ASN A 566 17.21 -2.07 25.39
CA ASN A 566 18.48 -1.35 25.35
C ASN A 566 18.25 0.13 25.66
N ASP A 567 18.71 0.57 26.82
CA ASP A 567 18.51 1.94 27.31
C ASP A 567 19.30 2.98 26.51
N ASN A 568 20.37 2.55 25.82
CA ASN A 568 21.28 3.44 25.07
C ASN A 568 21.02 3.40 23.56
N ALA A 569 20.00 2.67 23.10
CA ALA A 569 19.78 2.49 21.67
C ALA A 569 19.32 3.78 21.01
N VAL A 570 20.04 4.18 19.97
CA VAL A 570 19.59 5.20 19.03
C VAL A 570 18.44 4.58 18.20
N SER A 571 17.22 4.90 18.55
CA SER A 571 16.04 4.45 17.80
C SER A 571 15.87 5.28 16.52
N GLU A 572 15.36 4.66 15.45
CA GLU A 572 14.85 5.45 14.31
C GLU A 572 13.77 6.41 14.83
N SER A 573 14.08 7.70 14.82
CA SER A 573 13.13 8.73 15.22
C SER A 573 12.15 8.96 14.08
N ILE A 574 10.89 8.64 14.30
CA ILE A 574 9.81 9.02 13.39
C ILE A 574 9.17 10.29 13.94
N LEU A 575 9.21 11.34 13.15
CA LEU A 575 8.58 12.59 13.51
C LEU A 575 7.06 12.51 13.27
N TYR A 576 6.29 12.75 14.30
CA TYR A 576 4.84 12.87 14.22
C TYR A 576 4.42 14.29 14.52
N THR A 577 3.35 14.71 13.88
CA THR A 577 2.60 15.90 14.26
C THR A 577 1.39 15.48 15.08
N VAL A 578 1.20 16.10 16.21
CA VAL A 578 0.15 15.80 17.18
C VAL A 578 -0.60 17.07 17.57
N ASN A 579 -1.83 16.93 18.07
CA ASN A 579 -2.59 18.07 18.60
C ASN A 579 -1.99 18.52 19.94
N LYS A 580 -1.72 19.81 20.11
CA LYS A 580 -1.15 20.39 21.35
C LYS A 580 -2.02 20.17 22.58
N MET A 581 -3.32 20.11 22.38
CA MET A 581 -4.32 20.04 23.46
C MET A 581 -4.42 18.63 24.08
N VAL A 582 -3.90 17.61 23.43
CA VAL A 582 -3.95 16.25 23.95
C VAL A 582 -2.74 15.99 24.85
N ASN A 583 -3.00 15.63 26.11
CA ASN A 583 -1.96 15.18 27.01
C ASN A 583 -1.58 13.73 26.69
N TYR A 584 -0.42 13.54 26.10
CA TYR A 584 0.13 12.22 25.81
C TYR A 584 0.79 11.69 27.10
N PHE A 585 0.06 10.94 27.91
CA PHE A 585 0.56 10.28 29.11
C PHE A 585 1.03 8.85 28.77
N ASP A 586 2.02 8.70 27.95
CA ASP A 586 2.76 7.43 27.86
C ASP A 586 4.21 7.68 28.24
N LYS A 587 4.72 6.86 29.17
CA LYS A 587 6.07 6.95 29.73
C LYS A 587 7.20 6.77 28.71
N ASP A 588 6.86 6.57 27.42
CA ASP A 588 7.80 6.33 26.32
C ASP A 588 8.03 7.58 25.44
N HIS A 589 7.59 8.77 25.88
CA HIS A 589 7.72 10.00 25.10
C HIS A 589 8.61 11.02 25.82
N GLU A 590 9.83 11.17 25.37
CA GLU A 590 10.64 12.35 25.66
C GLU A 590 10.19 13.51 24.74
N GLU A 591 9.86 14.65 25.33
CA GLU A 591 9.64 15.89 24.60
C GLU A 591 10.96 16.27 23.92
N GLY A 592 10.93 16.33 22.60
CA GLY A 592 12.05 16.92 21.86
C GLY A 592 12.13 18.40 22.16
N ASP A 593 13.29 18.87 22.60
CA ASP A 593 13.58 20.30 22.78
C ASP A 593 13.09 21.12 21.59
N ASP A 594 12.40 22.22 21.89
CA ASP A 594 11.98 23.21 20.91
C ASP A 594 13.20 23.68 20.10
N CYS A 595 13.36 23.15 18.89
CA CYS A 595 14.22 23.78 17.91
C CYS A 595 13.52 25.01 17.36
N ASN A 596 13.60 26.11 18.11
CA ASN A 596 13.44 27.45 17.57
C ASN A 596 14.70 27.79 16.76
N GLU A 597 14.57 27.78 15.42
CA GLU A 597 15.17 28.79 14.53
C GLU A 597 14.57 28.63 13.11
#